data_ee1b57252bd7c5ec3d9446626a256e37
#
_entry.id   ee1b57252bd7c5ec3d9446626a256e37
#
_cell.length_a   1.000
_cell.length_b   1.000
_cell.length_c   1.000
_cell.angle_alpha   90.00
_cell.angle_beta   90.00
_cell.angle_gamma   90.00
#
_symmetry.space_group_name_H-M   'P 1'
#
loop_
_entity.id
_entity.type
_entity.pdbx_description
1 polymer ?
#
loop_
_entity_poly.entity_id
_entity_poly.type
_entity_poly.pdbx_seq_one_letter_code
_entity_poly.pdbx_strand_id
1 'polypeptide(L)'
;ASNNDIEIYYRDYGPSNGDPILLVQGLGGQSINWPQHLIEFLIENNYRPITFDNRDTGLSSRIQSTSFDDENRDSTIIRSYIRYFLRLPINSEYTVDDMADDAISVLDALNIDKAHLLGISMGGMIAQIVASNHAERINTFTLIASTASTPSPFNGPTRKVRKLLMDRTKNPNATVDERVERTRKIFKEIGYQGIDLNTDKFYKDVLISIKRGGEDDTGFGRQLSAILGSNNRINKVKSISAPTLIIHGKDDPLIKVKNAYK
;
A
#
# COMPACT_ATOMS: atom_id res chain seq x y z
N ALA A 1 -16.80 0.73 5.79
CA ALA A 1 -16.84 -0.72 5.53
C ALA A 1 -16.29 -1.45 6.76
N SER A 2 -16.70 -2.67 6.96
CA SER A 2 -16.27 -3.47 8.11
C SER A 2 -15.86 -4.88 7.65
N ASN A 3 -14.73 -5.36 8.16
CA ASN A 3 -14.26 -6.73 7.98
C ASN A 3 -13.91 -7.30 9.36
N ASN A 4 -14.76 -8.14 9.91
CA ASN A 4 -14.75 -8.55 11.32
C ASN A 4 -14.74 -7.32 12.24
N ASP A 5 -13.74 -7.20 13.15
CA ASP A 5 -13.59 -6.08 14.09
C ASP A 5 -12.80 -4.89 13.48
N ILE A 6 -12.51 -4.92 12.17
CA ILE A 6 -11.73 -3.88 11.48
C ILE A 6 -12.67 -2.97 10.70
N GLU A 7 -12.66 -1.68 11.03
CA GLU A 7 -13.36 -0.66 10.28
C GLU A 7 -12.44 -0.05 9.22
N ILE A 8 -12.90 -0.03 7.98
CA ILE A 8 -12.17 0.51 6.83
C ILE A 8 -12.82 1.82 6.39
N TYR A 9 -12.08 2.90 6.51
CA TYR A 9 -12.47 4.19 5.97
C TYR A 9 -12.33 4.20 4.45
N TYR A 10 -13.35 4.65 3.74
CA TYR A 10 -13.30 4.83 2.29
C TYR A 10 -13.90 6.17 1.86
N ARG A 11 -13.59 6.56 0.64
CA ARG A 11 -14.14 7.72 -0.06
C ARG A 11 -14.67 7.27 -1.41
N ASP A 12 -15.89 7.66 -1.68
CA ASP A 12 -16.57 7.49 -2.96
C ASP A 12 -16.63 8.86 -3.64
N TYR A 13 -16.02 9.01 -4.79
CA TYR A 13 -15.89 10.30 -5.48
C TYR A 13 -16.82 10.44 -6.67
N GLY A 14 -17.43 9.35 -7.05
CA GLY A 14 -17.96 9.30 -8.37
C GLY A 14 -19.40 9.67 -8.52
N PRO A 15 -19.88 9.84 -9.76
CA PRO A 15 -21.29 9.72 -10.01
C PRO A 15 -21.73 8.27 -9.69
N SER A 16 -22.88 8.11 -9.04
CA SER A 16 -23.38 6.79 -8.62
C SER A 16 -23.63 5.82 -9.78
N ASN A 17 -23.80 6.36 -10.99
CA ASN A 17 -23.98 5.61 -12.24
C ASN A 17 -22.68 5.42 -13.04
N GLY A 18 -21.53 5.91 -12.55
CA GLY A 18 -20.23 5.69 -13.18
C GLY A 18 -19.72 4.27 -12.94
N ASP A 19 -18.81 3.82 -13.82
CA ASP A 19 -18.19 2.50 -13.71
C ASP A 19 -17.27 2.44 -12.47
N PRO A 20 -17.53 1.57 -11.47
CA PRO A 20 -16.75 1.55 -10.24
C PRO A 20 -15.29 1.19 -10.50
N ILE A 21 -14.37 1.96 -9.90
CA ILE A 21 -12.94 1.65 -9.88
C ILE A 21 -12.40 1.76 -8.45
N LEU A 22 -11.94 0.64 -7.90
CA LEU A 22 -11.32 0.57 -6.57
C LEU A 22 -9.82 0.81 -6.68
N LEU A 23 -9.33 1.84 -5.99
CA LEU A 23 -7.93 2.24 -5.99
C LEU A 23 -7.27 1.85 -4.66
N VAL A 24 -6.29 0.95 -4.71
CA VAL A 24 -5.61 0.36 -3.55
C VAL A 24 -4.21 0.97 -3.39
N GLN A 25 -4.00 1.71 -2.30
CA GLN A 25 -2.75 2.40 -2.01
C GLN A 25 -1.63 1.47 -1.54
N GLY A 26 -0.39 1.95 -1.72
CA GLY A 26 0.81 1.29 -1.23
C GLY A 26 1.04 1.46 0.28
N LEU A 27 2.18 0.96 0.74
CA LEU A 27 2.62 0.96 2.14
C LEU A 27 2.55 2.36 2.78
N GLY A 28 1.74 2.51 3.81
CA GLY A 28 1.53 3.77 4.54
C GLY A 28 0.80 4.86 3.75
N GLY A 29 0.34 4.57 2.55
CA GLY A 29 -0.45 5.49 1.73
C GLY A 29 -1.91 5.54 2.18
N GLN A 30 -2.51 6.74 2.14
CA GLN A 30 -3.89 7.01 2.52
C GLN A 30 -4.77 7.23 1.29
N SER A 31 -6.07 7.10 1.44
CA SER A 31 -7.08 7.36 0.41
C SER A 31 -6.94 8.73 -0.28
N ILE A 32 -6.42 9.72 0.45
CA ILE A 32 -6.19 11.10 -0.02
C ILE A 32 -4.88 11.28 -0.80
N ASN A 33 -4.01 10.28 -0.84
CA ASN A 33 -2.70 10.41 -1.50
C ASN A 33 -2.75 10.08 -3.01
N TRP A 34 -3.90 9.74 -3.55
CA TRP A 34 -4.07 9.66 -4.99
C TRP A 34 -3.99 11.06 -5.62
N PRO A 35 -3.28 11.24 -6.76
CA PRO A 35 -3.23 12.53 -7.43
C PRO A 35 -4.63 13.03 -7.79
N GLN A 36 -4.93 14.27 -7.41
CA GLN A 36 -6.25 14.87 -7.65
C GLN A 36 -6.63 14.82 -9.13
N HIS A 37 -5.69 15.11 -10.03
CA HIS A 37 -5.92 15.06 -11.47
C HIS A 37 -6.26 13.65 -11.99
N LEU A 38 -5.80 12.58 -11.32
CA LEU A 38 -6.19 11.21 -11.67
C LEU A 38 -7.65 10.96 -11.28
N ILE A 39 -8.07 11.40 -10.10
CA ILE A 39 -9.46 11.27 -9.64
C ILE A 39 -10.40 12.03 -10.59
N GLU A 40 -10.05 13.29 -10.91
CA GLU A 40 -10.80 14.13 -11.84
C GLU A 40 -10.90 13.49 -13.23
N PHE A 41 -9.78 13.03 -13.78
CA PHE A 41 -9.74 12.34 -15.06
C PHE A 41 -10.65 11.10 -15.10
N LEU A 42 -10.66 10.30 -14.02
CA LEU A 42 -11.53 9.13 -13.95
C LEU A 42 -13.01 9.54 -13.93
N ILE A 43 -13.38 10.56 -13.17
CA ILE A 43 -14.75 11.09 -13.12
C ILE A 43 -15.20 11.61 -14.48
N GLU A 44 -14.35 12.41 -15.14
CA GLU A 44 -14.61 12.96 -16.47
C GLU A 44 -14.81 11.88 -17.54
N ASN A 45 -14.22 10.70 -17.33
CA ASN A 45 -14.38 9.53 -18.20
C ASN A 45 -15.44 8.53 -17.70
N ASN A 46 -16.41 9.01 -16.90
CA ASN A 46 -17.54 8.24 -16.40
C ASN A 46 -17.16 7.05 -15.49
N TYR A 47 -16.00 7.10 -14.81
CA TYR A 47 -15.70 6.17 -13.73
C TYR A 47 -16.21 6.70 -12.39
N ARG A 48 -16.44 5.79 -11.45
CA ARG A 48 -16.74 6.07 -10.05
C ARG A 48 -15.53 5.68 -9.19
N PRO A 49 -14.55 6.59 -8.97
CA PRO A 49 -13.37 6.29 -8.19
C PRO A 49 -13.74 6.06 -6.71
N ILE A 50 -13.25 4.96 -6.16
CA ILE A 50 -13.39 4.59 -4.76
C ILE A 50 -11.98 4.38 -4.21
N THR A 51 -11.64 5.12 -3.17
CA THR A 51 -10.36 4.99 -2.46
C THR A 51 -10.60 4.62 -1.02
N PHE A 52 -9.67 3.94 -0.39
CA PHE A 52 -9.78 3.60 1.02
C PHE A 52 -8.42 3.66 1.72
N ASP A 53 -8.46 3.75 3.04
CA ASP A 53 -7.29 3.61 3.87
C ASP A 53 -7.14 2.14 4.23
N ASN A 54 -5.99 1.55 3.92
CA ASN A 54 -5.68 0.22 4.41
C ASN A 54 -5.69 0.21 5.95
N ARG A 55 -5.97 -0.96 6.58
CA ARG A 55 -5.84 -1.10 8.04
C ARG A 55 -4.49 -0.53 8.53
N ASP A 56 -4.45 0.02 9.71
CA ASP A 56 -3.28 0.72 10.28
C ASP A 56 -2.89 2.03 9.60
N THR A 57 -3.72 2.57 8.72
CA THR A 57 -3.43 3.80 7.98
C THR A 57 -4.62 4.75 8.02
N GLY A 58 -4.35 6.05 8.06
CA GLY A 58 -5.35 7.10 7.95
C GLY A 58 -6.44 7.01 9.02
N LEU A 59 -7.69 6.88 8.60
CA LEU A 59 -8.87 6.80 9.46
C LEU A 59 -9.43 5.38 9.61
N SER A 60 -8.77 4.38 9.01
CA SER A 60 -9.11 2.97 9.25
C SER A 60 -8.62 2.50 10.61
N SER A 61 -9.21 1.39 11.10
CA SER A 61 -8.83 0.78 12.38
C SER A 61 -7.34 0.54 12.50
N ARG A 62 -6.81 0.83 13.68
CA ARG A 62 -5.45 0.50 14.08
C ARG A 62 -5.43 -0.78 14.88
N ILE A 63 -4.53 -1.67 14.51
CA ILE A 63 -4.35 -2.92 15.24
C ILE A 63 -3.68 -2.62 16.58
N GLN A 64 -4.32 -3.04 17.65
CA GLN A 64 -3.74 -2.97 19.00
C GLN A 64 -2.79 -4.14 19.16
N SER A 65 -1.50 -3.85 19.17
CA SER A 65 -0.43 -4.85 19.32
C SER A 65 0.77 -4.21 19.99
N THR A 66 1.43 -4.96 20.85
CA THR A 66 2.64 -4.52 21.55
C THR A 66 3.92 -4.78 20.76
N SER A 67 3.84 -5.40 19.59
CA SER A 67 5.03 -5.78 18.80
C SER A 67 5.89 -4.59 18.34
N PHE A 68 5.26 -3.42 18.14
CA PHE A 68 5.93 -2.20 17.73
C PHE A 68 5.82 -1.07 18.76
N ASP A 69 5.41 -1.37 19.98
CA ASP A 69 5.50 -0.44 21.11
C ASP A 69 6.97 -0.17 21.47
N ASP A 70 7.23 0.93 22.17
CA ASP A 70 8.60 1.37 22.49
C ASP A 70 9.47 0.30 23.13
N GLU A 71 8.90 -0.52 24.01
CA GLU A 71 9.61 -1.60 24.71
C GLU A 71 10.04 -2.76 23.81
N ASN A 72 9.24 -3.07 22.78
CA ASN A 72 9.42 -4.28 21.95
C ASN A 72 9.95 -3.97 20.55
N ARG A 73 9.89 -2.72 20.12
CA ARG A 73 10.17 -2.27 18.74
C ARG A 73 11.52 -2.74 18.22
N ASP A 74 12.59 -2.42 18.94
CA ASP A 74 13.94 -2.72 18.49
C ASP A 74 14.17 -4.22 18.37
N SER A 75 13.68 -5.00 19.34
CA SER A 75 13.77 -6.46 19.29
C SER A 75 12.97 -7.05 18.13
N THR A 76 11.78 -6.53 17.86
CA THR A 76 10.92 -6.94 16.75
C THR A 76 11.55 -6.60 15.39
N ILE A 77 12.11 -5.40 15.24
CA ILE A 77 12.81 -4.97 14.02
C ILE A 77 14.03 -5.83 13.77
N ILE A 78 14.89 -6.04 14.79
CA ILE A 78 16.12 -6.85 14.67
C ILE A 78 15.76 -8.29 14.30
N ARG A 79 14.77 -8.88 15.00
CA ARG A 79 14.31 -10.25 14.72
C ARG A 79 13.77 -10.38 13.30
N SER A 80 12.90 -9.47 12.87
CA SER A 80 12.34 -9.46 11.52
C SER A 80 13.42 -9.28 10.46
N TYR A 81 14.41 -8.42 10.71
CA TYR A 81 15.56 -8.22 9.84
C TYR A 81 16.41 -9.48 9.68
N ILE A 82 16.76 -10.14 10.78
CA ILE A 82 17.50 -11.41 10.77
C ILE A 82 16.71 -12.48 10.00
N ARG A 83 15.42 -12.65 10.32
CA ARG A 83 14.54 -13.61 9.62
C ARG A 83 14.45 -13.32 8.12
N TYR A 84 14.31 -12.04 7.74
CA TYR A 84 14.30 -11.63 6.33
C TYR A 84 15.58 -12.02 5.60
N PHE A 85 16.78 -11.79 6.20
CA PHE A 85 18.04 -12.17 5.59
C PHE A 85 18.24 -13.68 5.52
N LEU A 86 17.80 -14.41 6.53
CA LEU A 86 17.86 -15.87 6.59
C LEU A 86 16.71 -16.53 5.79
N ARG A 87 15.80 -15.75 5.18
CA ARG A 87 14.60 -16.23 4.46
C ARG A 87 13.70 -17.11 5.34
N LEU A 88 13.64 -16.81 6.62
CA LEU A 88 12.74 -17.45 7.58
C LEU A 88 11.37 -16.76 7.57
N PRO A 89 10.29 -17.46 7.93
CA PRO A 89 8.96 -16.85 8.07
C PRO A 89 9.00 -15.63 8.99
N ILE A 90 8.36 -14.53 8.60
CA ILE A 90 8.22 -13.32 9.41
C ILE A 90 6.81 -13.32 9.99
N ASN A 91 6.69 -13.19 11.30
CA ASN A 91 5.41 -13.06 11.96
C ASN A 91 4.87 -11.63 11.74
N SER A 92 3.61 -11.54 11.40
CA SER A 92 2.87 -10.29 11.29
C SER A 92 1.52 -10.44 11.98
N GLU A 93 0.98 -9.36 12.49
CA GLU A 93 -0.34 -9.34 13.17
C GLU A 93 -1.48 -9.60 12.20
N TYR A 94 -1.24 -9.37 10.92
CA TYR A 94 -2.15 -9.65 9.82
C TYR A 94 -1.35 -9.89 8.53
N THR A 95 -2.02 -10.37 7.52
CA THR A 95 -1.43 -10.74 6.23
C THR A 95 -1.89 -9.79 5.11
N VAL A 96 -1.26 -9.90 3.95
CA VAL A 96 -1.73 -9.19 2.74
C VAL A 96 -3.07 -9.80 2.26
N ASP A 97 -3.37 -11.06 2.59
CA ASP A 97 -4.67 -11.70 2.30
C ASP A 97 -5.77 -11.06 3.15
N ASP A 98 -5.55 -10.79 4.45
CA ASP A 98 -6.51 -10.06 5.29
C ASP A 98 -6.81 -8.65 4.76
N MET A 99 -5.79 -7.98 4.18
CA MET A 99 -5.97 -6.66 3.55
C MET A 99 -6.75 -6.76 2.22
N ALA A 100 -6.71 -7.90 1.55
CA ALA A 100 -7.54 -8.14 0.37
C ALA A 100 -9.01 -8.31 0.74
N ASP A 101 -9.29 -8.96 1.86
CA ASP A 101 -10.66 -9.06 2.41
C ASP A 101 -11.20 -7.68 2.83
N ASP A 102 -10.34 -6.79 3.36
CA ASP A 102 -10.70 -5.39 3.61
C ASP A 102 -11.12 -4.66 2.32
N ALA A 103 -10.38 -4.87 1.23
CA ALA A 103 -10.71 -4.24 -0.05
C ALA A 103 -12.06 -4.73 -0.60
N ILE A 104 -12.39 -6.01 -0.42
CA ILE A 104 -13.70 -6.56 -0.79
C ILE A 104 -14.79 -5.98 0.10
N SER A 105 -14.57 -5.83 1.41
CA SER A 105 -15.56 -5.24 2.32
C SER A 105 -15.97 -3.82 1.92
N VAL A 106 -15.09 -3.06 1.26
CA VAL A 106 -15.42 -1.74 0.71
C VAL A 106 -16.42 -1.84 -0.43
N LEU A 107 -16.24 -2.79 -1.36
CA LEU A 107 -17.20 -3.03 -2.44
C LEU A 107 -18.55 -3.49 -1.90
N ASP A 108 -18.54 -4.36 -0.90
CA ASP A 108 -19.75 -4.90 -0.28
C ASP A 108 -20.53 -3.78 0.45
N ALA A 109 -19.85 -2.92 1.19
CA ALA A 109 -20.47 -1.78 1.88
C ALA A 109 -21.14 -0.77 0.92
N LEU A 110 -20.67 -0.72 -0.34
CA LEU A 110 -21.22 0.13 -1.39
C LEU A 110 -22.24 -0.61 -2.28
N ASN A 111 -22.52 -1.88 -2.01
CA ASN A 111 -23.34 -2.77 -2.85
C ASN A 111 -22.87 -2.80 -4.31
N ILE A 112 -21.56 -2.90 -4.51
CA ILE A 112 -20.93 -2.96 -5.83
C ILE A 112 -20.60 -4.41 -6.16
N ASP A 113 -21.28 -4.98 -7.13
CA ASP A 113 -21.06 -6.37 -7.55
C ASP A 113 -19.70 -6.55 -8.24
N LYS A 114 -19.34 -5.62 -9.13
CA LYS A 114 -18.08 -5.66 -9.88
C LYS A 114 -17.44 -4.29 -10.01
N ALA A 115 -16.11 -4.24 -9.97
CA ALA A 115 -15.34 -3.02 -10.15
C ALA A 115 -14.10 -3.23 -11.02
N HIS A 116 -13.60 -2.17 -11.61
CA HIS A 116 -12.21 -2.10 -12.04
C HIS A 116 -11.31 -2.03 -10.81
N LEU A 117 -10.13 -2.62 -10.88
CA LEU A 117 -9.19 -2.67 -9.75
C LEU A 117 -7.86 -2.05 -10.15
N LEU A 118 -7.38 -1.08 -9.38
CA LEU A 118 -6.07 -0.47 -9.56
C LEU A 118 -5.29 -0.54 -8.27
N GLY A 119 -4.11 -1.16 -8.29
CA GLY A 119 -3.26 -1.28 -7.11
C GLY A 119 -1.83 -0.85 -7.37
N ILE A 120 -1.27 -0.03 -6.45
CA ILE A 120 0.12 0.42 -6.52
C ILE A 120 0.96 -0.19 -5.40
N SER A 121 2.15 -0.71 -5.72
CA SER A 121 3.12 -1.23 -4.74
C SER A 121 2.50 -2.32 -3.85
N MET A 122 2.44 -2.15 -2.51
CA MET A 122 1.70 -3.02 -1.60
C MET A 122 0.23 -3.18 -2.02
N GLY A 123 -0.42 -2.08 -2.43
CA GLY A 123 -1.79 -2.15 -2.96
C GLY A 123 -1.91 -3.03 -4.20
N GLY A 124 -0.85 -3.11 -5.02
CA GLY A 124 -0.80 -4.08 -6.11
C GLY A 124 -0.66 -5.54 -5.63
N MET A 125 -0.01 -5.78 -4.48
CA MET A 125 0.04 -7.12 -3.87
C MET A 125 -1.34 -7.54 -3.34
N ILE A 126 -2.06 -6.61 -2.70
CA ILE A 126 -3.44 -6.77 -2.25
C ILE A 126 -4.34 -7.05 -3.46
N ALA A 127 -4.26 -6.21 -4.48
CA ALA A 127 -5.06 -6.32 -5.69
C ALA A 127 -4.83 -7.63 -6.47
N GLN A 128 -3.62 -8.18 -6.46
CA GLN A 128 -3.34 -9.53 -7.01
C GLN A 128 -4.16 -10.62 -6.30
N ILE A 129 -4.29 -10.53 -4.98
CA ILE A 129 -5.07 -11.49 -4.18
C ILE A 129 -6.56 -11.31 -4.46
N VAL A 130 -7.05 -10.07 -4.45
CA VAL A 130 -8.44 -9.75 -4.81
C VAL A 130 -8.77 -10.31 -6.20
N ALA A 131 -7.98 -9.99 -7.23
CA ALA A 131 -8.23 -10.41 -8.61
C ALA A 131 -8.13 -11.93 -8.81
N SER A 132 -7.38 -12.66 -7.97
CA SER A 132 -7.26 -14.11 -8.05
C SER A 132 -8.32 -14.85 -7.24
N ASN A 133 -8.69 -14.34 -6.05
CA ASN A 133 -9.62 -15.02 -5.16
C ASN A 133 -11.09 -14.64 -5.42
N HIS A 134 -11.32 -13.45 -6.01
CA HIS A 134 -12.64 -12.87 -6.27
C HIS A 134 -12.75 -12.42 -7.75
N ALA A 135 -12.34 -13.29 -8.67
CA ALA A 135 -12.31 -12.99 -10.10
C ALA A 135 -13.66 -12.51 -10.65
N GLU A 136 -14.77 -13.01 -10.10
CA GLU A 136 -16.14 -12.63 -10.45
C GLU A 136 -16.46 -11.17 -10.08
N ARG A 137 -15.72 -10.57 -9.15
CA ARG A 137 -15.89 -9.20 -8.66
C ARG A 137 -15.08 -8.17 -9.47
N ILE A 138 -14.22 -8.60 -10.41
CA ILE A 138 -13.24 -7.75 -11.07
C ILE A 138 -13.47 -7.68 -12.57
N ASN A 139 -13.69 -6.47 -13.09
CA ASN A 139 -13.84 -6.18 -14.52
C ASN A 139 -12.48 -6.13 -15.23
N THR A 140 -11.56 -5.32 -14.72
CA THR A 140 -10.17 -5.21 -15.22
C THR A 140 -9.22 -4.97 -14.06
N PHE A 141 -7.94 -5.28 -14.25
CA PHE A 141 -6.91 -5.12 -13.24
C PHE A 141 -5.76 -4.26 -13.75
N THR A 142 -5.40 -3.20 -13.02
CA THR A 142 -4.22 -2.38 -13.28
C THR A 142 -3.24 -2.52 -12.13
N LEU A 143 -2.03 -2.99 -12.45
CA LEU A 143 -0.94 -3.21 -11.50
C LEU A 143 0.17 -2.17 -11.72
N ILE A 144 0.45 -1.35 -10.71
CA ILE A 144 1.49 -0.33 -10.79
C ILE A 144 2.63 -0.64 -9.81
N ALA A 145 3.87 -0.72 -10.32
CA ALA A 145 5.11 -0.81 -9.52
C ALA A 145 5.02 -1.85 -8.38
N SER A 146 4.63 -3.09 -8.69
CA SER A 146 4.40 -4.15 -7.70
C SER A 146 5.10 -5.46 -8.07
N THR A 147 4.91 -6.49 -7.25
CA THR A 147 5.53 -7.81 -7.44
C THR A 147 4.61 -8.93 -6.94
N ALA A 148 4.62 -10.06 -7.63
CA ALA A 148 4.00 -11.31 -7.16
C ALA A 148 4.96 -12.19 -6.34
N SER A 149 6.25 -11.88 -6.36
CA SER A 149 7.28 -12.67 -5.68
C SER A 149 7.36 -12.35 -4.19
N THR A 150 7.72 -13.34 -3.38
CA THR A 150 8.13 -13.12 -1.99
C THR A 150 9.26 -12.10 -1.91
N PRO A 151 9.18 -11.09 -1.05
CA PRO A 151 10.27 -10.16 -0.83
C PRO A 151 11.58 -10.88 -0.47
N SER A 152 12.69 -10.43 -1.03
CA SER A 152 13.99 -11.06 -0.81
C SER A 152 15.08 -9.99 -0.71
N PRO A 153 16.07 -10.15 0.19
CA PRO A 153 17.18 -9.22 0.31
C PRO A 153 18.02 -9.07 -0.97
N PHE A 154 18.00 -10.09 -1.84
CA PHE A 154 18.76 -10.09 -3.10
C PHE A 154 18.01 -9.46 -4.28
N ASN A 155 16.69 -9.47 -4.26
CA ASN A 155 15.81 -8.95 -5.31
C ASN A 155 14.94 -7.78 -4.86
N GLY A 156 15.08 -7.36 -3.63
CA GLY A 156 14.33 -6.28 -3.01
C GLY A 156 14.94 -4.90 -3.26
N PRO A 157 14.60 -3.93 -2.42
CA PRO A 157 15.02 -2.54 -2.50
C PRO A 157 16.54 -2.38 -2.52
N THR A 158 17.00 -1.29 -3.14
CA THR A 158 18.41 -0.86 -3.01
C THR A 158 18.77 -0.64 -1.53
N ARG A 159 20.08 -0.66 -1.21
CA ARG A 159 20.56 -0.42 0.17
C ARG A 159 20.05 0.92 0.71
N LYS A 160 20.02 1.96 -0.13
CA LYS A 160 19.56 3.30 0.25
C LYS A 160 18.08 3.33 0.58
N VAL A 161 17.22 2.78 -0.28
CA VAL A 161 15.78 2.69 -0.02
C VAL A 161 15.49 1.85 1.23
N ARG A 162 16.16 0.72 1.39
CA ARG A 162 16.02 -0.15 2.58
C ARG A 162 16.33 0.61 3.87
N LYS A 163 17.42 1.40 3.88
CA LYS A 163 17.77 2.23 5.04
C LYS A 163 16.65 3.24 5.35
N LEU A 164 16.12 3.94 4.34
CA LEU A 164 15.03 4.90 4.53
C LEU A 164 13.76 4.27 5.11
N LEU A 165 13.39 3.07 4.63
CA LEU A 165 12.24 2.33 5.18
C LEU A 165 12.48 1.89 6.62
N MET A 166 13.69 1.40 6.93
CA MET A 166 14.07 1.00 8.28
C MET A 166 14.11 2.18 9.25
N ASP A 167 14.62 3.34 8.83
CA ASP A 167 14.66 4.56 9.64
C ASP A 167 13.23 5.01 10.01
N ARG A 168 12.26 4.85 9.10
CA ARG A 168 10.85 5.13 9.41
C ARG A 168 10.30 4.18 10.47
N THR A 169 10.59 2.91 10.38
CA THR A 169 10.13 1.91 11.34
C THR A 169 10.74 2.11 12.73
N LYS A 170 12.02 2.54 12.80
CA LYS A 170 12.74 2.74 14.06
C LYS A 170 12.30 3.98 14.83
N ASN A 171 11.81 5.01 14.15
CA ASN A 171 11.40 6.27 14.78
C ASN A 171 9.95 6.62 14.39
N PRO A 172 8.94 5.93 14.91
CA PRO A 172 7.54 6.22 14.60
C PRO A 172 7.04 7.51 15.28
N ASN A 173 7.68 7.93 16.37
CA ASN A 173 7.34 9.14 17.14
C ASN A 173 8.15 10.38 16.70
N ALA A 174 8.67 10.38 15.46
CA ALA A 174 9.37 11.52 14.89
C ALA A 174 8.47 12.77 14.84
N THR A 175 9.06 13.94 15.02
CA THR A 175 8.35 15.22 14.87
C THR A 175 7.74 15.37 13.49
N VAL A 176 6.77 16.28 13.35
CA VAL A 176 6.11 16.55 12.06
C VAL A 176 7.12 16.89 10.97
N ASP A 177 8.07 17.77 11.27
CA ASP A 177 9.08 18.19 10.28
C ASP A 177 10.02 17.04 9.89
N GLU A 178 10.43 16.21 10.85
CA GLU A 178 11.21 15.00 10.58
C GLU A 178 10.44 14.01 9.71
N ARG A 179 9.13 13.86 9.92
CA ARG A 179 8.26 13.00 9.12
C ARG A 179 8.10 13.53 7.69
N VAL A 180 7.93 14.85 7.52
CA VAL A 180 7.89 15.51 6.20
C VAL A 180 9.22 15.29 5.47
N GLU A 181 10.35 15.57 6.13
CA GLU A 181 11.67 15.42 5.50
C GLU A 181 11.98 13.96 5.16
N ARG A 182 11.61 13.03 6.01
CA ARG A 182 11.73 11.59 5.76
C ARG A 182 10.90 11.18 4.54
N THR A 183 9.66 11.66 4.43
CA THR A 183 8.79 11.41 3.29
C THR A 183 9.40 11.98 2.01
N ARG A 184 9.93 13.21 2.06
CA ARG A 184 10.64 13.82 0.93
C ARG A 184 11.84 12.99 0.47
N LYS A 185 12.67 12.51 1.40
CA LYS A 185 13.82 11.63 1.09
C LYS A 185 13.40 10.33 0.42
N ILE A 186 12.32 9.72 0.88
CA ILE A 186 11.78 8.50 0.27
C ILE A 186 11.31 8.81 -1.16
N PHE A 187 10.45 9.81 -1.36
CA PHE A 187 9.93 10.15 -2.69
C PHE A 187 11.03 10.62 -3.66
N LYS A 188 12.04 11.35 -3.17
CA LYS A 188 13.20 11.72 -3.97
C LYS A 188 13.98 10.49 -4.46
N GLU A 189 14.00 9.42 -3.67
CA GLU A 189 14.74 8.20 -4.05
C GLU A 189 13.94 7.29 -4.97
N ILE A 190 12.63 7.12 -4.73
CA ILE A 190 11.79 6.17 -5.46
C ILE A 190 10.98 6.78 -6.59
N GLY A 191 10.78 8.11 -6.56
CA GLY A 191 9.93 8.83 -7.52
C GLY A 191 10.68 9.28 -8.77
N TYR A 192 9.93 9.90 -9.68
CA TYR A 192 10.50 10.52 -10.88
C TYR A 192 11.35 11.73 -10.51
N GLN A 193 12.59 11.77 -11.00
CA GLN A 193 13.58 12.78 -10.62
C GLN A 193 13.26 14.19 -11.13
N GLY A 194 12.34 14.34 -12.09
CA GLY A 194 11.91 15.64 -12.61
C GLY A 194 10.86 16.34 -11.76
N ILE A 195 10.42 15.76 -10.63
CA ILE A 195 9.45 16.39 -9.74
C ILE A 195 10.18 17.17 -8.65
N ASP A 196 9.87 18.47 -8.52
CA ASP A 196 10.31 19.27 -7.37
C ASP A 196 9.47 18.94 -6.14
N LEU A 197 10.11 18.39 -5.13
CA LEU A 197 9.52 18.05 -3.83
C LEU A 197 9.75 19.13 -2.77
N ASN A 198 10.42 20.26 -3.11
CA ASN A 198 10.66 21.37 -2.20
C ASN A 198 9.59 22.47 -2.33
N THR A 199 8.36 22.07 -2.54
CA THR A 199 7.21 22.97 -2.72
C THR A 199 6.36 23.04 -1.46
N ASP A 200 5.71 24.18 -1.22
CA ASP A 200 4.72 24.35 -0.16
C ASP A 200 3.56 23.36 -0.32
N LYS A 201 3.20 23.05 -1.56
CA LYS A 201 2.16 22.06 -1.85
C LYS A 201 2.56 20.68 -1.30
N PHE A 202 3.76 20.20 -1.61
CA PHE A 202 4.24 18.92 -1.09
C PHE A 202 4.25 18.90 0.44
N TYR A 203 4.75 19.95 1.07
CA TYR A 203 4.75 20.07 2.53
C TYR A 203 3.34 19.98 3.10
N LYS A 204 2.38 20.74 2.55
CA LYS A 204 0.98 20.75 2.99
C LYS A 204 0.31 19.37 2.78
N ASP A 205 0.50 18.74 1.65
CA ASP A 205 -0.08 17.42 1.35
C ASP A 205 0.43 16.34 2.33
N VAL A 206 1.73 16.35 2.63
CA VAL A 206 2.31 15.43 3.63
C VAL A 206 1.81 15.77 5.05
N LEU A 207 1.74 17.06 5.40
CA LEU A 207 1.23 17.51 6.70
C LEU A 207 -0.23 17.07 6.93
N ILE A 208 -1.09 17.20 5.91
CA ILE A 208 -2.48 16.72 5.96
C ILE A 208 -2.51 15.21 6.21
N SER A 209 -1.70 14.45 5.50
CA SER A 209 -1.60 12.99 5.69
C SER A 209 -1.13 12.61 7.10
N ILE A 210 -0.14 13.32 7.64
CA ILE A 210 0.36 13.12 9.01
C ILE A 210 -0.74 13.39 10.03
N LYS A 211 -1.39 14.56 9.97
CA LYS A 211 -2.47 14.94 10.89
C LYS A 211 -3.63 13.97 10.84
N ARG A 212 -3.98 13.51 9.63
CA ARG A 212 -5.08 12.57 9.43
C ARG A 212 -4.74 11.16 9.92
N GLY A 213 -3.49 10.74 9.78
CA GLY A 213 -3.03 9.41 10.18
C GLY A 213 -2.68 9.27 11.66
N GLY A 214 -2.81 10.34 12.48
CA GLY A 214 -2.43 10.32 13.88
C GLY A 214 -0.92 10.55 14.11
N GLU A 215 -0.54 10.56 15.39
CA GLU A 215 0.82 10.96 15.78
C GLU A 215 1.86 9.86 15.59
N ASP A 216 1.47 8.59 15.68
CA ASP A 216 2.39 7.46 15.57
C ASP A 216 2.38 6.81 14.17
N ASP A 217 3.50 6.19 13.83
CA ASP A 217 3.76 5.49 12.56
C ASP A 217 3.91 3.97 12.75
N THR A 218 3.45 3.42 13.89
CA THR A 218 3.59 1.98 14.22
C THR A 218 2.88 1.10 13.19
N GLY A 219 1.74 1.55 12.66
CA GLY A 219 1.02 0.87 11.59
C GLY A 219 1.87 0.63 10.34
N PHE A 220 2.79 1.55 10.01
CA PHE A 220 3.73 1.34 8.92
C PHE A 220 4.62 0.10 9.13
N GLY A 221 5.08 -0.12 10.36
CA GLY A 221 5.88 -1.30 10.73
C GLY A 221 5.10 -2.59 10.58
N ARG A 222 3.83 -2.62 11.00
CA ARG A 222 2.95 -3.79 10.87
C ARG A 222 2.62 -4.11 9.40
N GLN A 223 2.29 -3.10 8.59
CA GLN A 223 2.11 -3.28 7.15
C GLN A 223 3.38 -3.80 6.46
N LEU A 224 4.56 -3.26 6.84
CA LEU A 224 5.84 -3.75 6.31
C LEU A 224 6.08 -5.21 6.71
N SER A 225 5.74 -5.60 7.93
CA SER A 225 5.83 -7.01 8.38
C SER A 225 4.89 -7.91 7.58
N ALA A 226 3.67 -7.47 7.29
CA ALA A 226 2.73 -8.20 6.43
C ALA A 226 3.29 -8.41 5.01
N ILE A 227 3.93 -7.38 4.42
CA ILE A 227 4.62 -7.51 3.13
C ILE A 227 5.75 -8.53 3.20
N LEU A 228 6.63 -8.41 4.20
CA LEU A 228 7.80 -9.27 4.34
C LEU A 228 7.44 -10.71 4.67
N GLY A 229 6.34 -10.91 5.41
CA GLY A 229 5.76 -12.22 5.72
C GLY A 229 4.93 -12.83 4.59
N SER A 230 4.64 -12.07 3.53
CA SER A 230 3.76 -12.53 2.46
C SER A 230 4.37 -13.66 1.64
N ASN A 231 3.53 -14.62 1.27
CA ASN A 231 3.90 -15.73 0.42
C ASN A 231 4.10 -15.32 -1.05
N ASN A 232 4.71 -16.21 -1.82
CA ASN A 232 4.80 -16.09 -3.27
C ASN A 232 3.39 -16.21 -3.89
N ARG A 233 3.01 -15.21 -4.69
CA ARG A 233 1.69 -15.13 -5.36
C ARG A 233 1.74 -15.51 -6.83
N ILE A 234 2.88 -15.99 -7.37
CA ILE A 234 3.03 -16.30 -8.80
C ILE A 234 1.93 -17.27 -9.27
N ASN A 235 1.58 -18.28 -8.47
CA ASN A 235 0.51 -19.19 -8.86
C ASN A 235 -0.88 -18.55 -8.80
N LYS A 236 -1.12 -17.65 -7.84
CA LYS A 236 -2.36 -16.86 -7.76
C LYS A 236 -2.50 -15.94 -8.97
N VAL A 237 -1.44 -15.21 -9.36
CA VAL A 237 -1.53 -14.29 -10.51
C VAL A 237 -1.75 -15.00 -11.84
N LYS A 238 -1.33 -16.26 -11.98
CA LYS A 238 -1.62 -17.09 -13.17
C LYS A 238 -3.11 -17.41 -13.31
N SER A 239 -3.88 -17.39 -12.24
CA SER A 239 -5.34 -17.64 -12.27
C SER A 239 -6.16 -16.37 -12.53
N ILE A 240 -5.55 -15.21 -12.59
CA ILE A 240 -6.26 -13.95 -12.88
C ILE A 240 -6.76 -13.98 -14.33
N SER A 241 -8.07 -13.93 -14.48
CA SER A 241 -8.75 -13.94 -15.78
C SER A 241 -9.11 -12.53 -16.28
N ALA A 242 -9.15 -11.54 -15.41
CA ALA A 242 -9.45 -10.16 -15.75
C ALA A 242 -8.39 -9.58 -16.71
N PRO A 243 -8.80 -8.83 -17.75
CA PRO A 243 -7.86 -8.08 -18.58
C PRO A 243 -6.93 -7.23 -17.71
N THR A 244 -5.62 -7.41 -17.86
CA THR A 244 -4.62 -6.85 -16.94
C THR A 244 -3.67 -5.90 -17.65
N LEU A 245 -3.50 -4.69 -17.07
CA LEU A 245 -2.48 -3.72 -17.45
C LEU A 245 -1.38 -3.68 -16.37
N ILE A 246 -0.11 -3.80 -16.77
CA ILE A 246 1.03 -3.69 -15.87
C ILE A 246 1.83 -2.44 -16.23
N ILE A 247 2.02 -1.55 -15.25
CA ILE A 247 2.81 -0.31 -15.37
C ILE A 247 3.96 -0.37 -14.38
N HIS A 248 5.21 -0.19 -14.85
CA HIS A 248 6.36 -0.26 -13.97
C HIS A 248 7.48 0.69 -14.41
N GLY A 249 8.07 1.40 -13.47
CA GLY A 249 9.23 2.25 -13.72
C GLY A 249 10.46 1.40 -14.07
N LYS A 250 11.13 1.71 -15.19
CA LYS A 250 12.30 0.95 -15.66
C LYS A 250 13.42 0.91 -14.61
N ASP A 251 13.64 2.04 -13.93
CA ASP A 251 14.72 2.23 -12.97
C ASP A 251 14.22 2.23 -11.51
N ASP A 252 13.06 1.62 -11.24
CA ASP A 252 12.48 1.53 -9.90
C ASP A 252 13.47 0.91 -8.89
N PRO A 253 13.93 1.67 -7.86
CA PRO A 253 14.92 1.20 -6.90
C PRO A 253 14.31 0.44 -5.72
N LEU A 254 12.96 0.47 -5.60
CA LEU A 254 12.20 -0.21 -4.54
C LEU A 254 11.77 -1.60 -5.00
N ILE A 255 11.08 -1.68 -6.14
CA ILE A 255 10.64 -2.93 -6.76
C ILE A 255 11.17 -2.97 -8.20
N LYS A 256 12.22 -3.73 -8.42
CA LYS A 256 12.90 -3.77 -9.73
C LYS A 256 11.94 -4.18 -10.84
N VAL A 257 12.01 -3.51 -11.99
CA VAL A 257 11.16 -3.75 -13.18
C VAL A 257 11.07 -5.21 -13.62
N LYS A 258 12.11 -6.03 -13.38
CA LYS A 258 12.07 -7.47 -13.66
C LYS A 258 10.94 -8.23 -12.98
N ASN A 259 10.32 -7.64 -11.93
CA ASN A 259 9.16 -8.23 -11.27
C ASN A 259 7.87 -8.07 -12.08
N ALA A 260 7.82 -7.10 -13.01
CA ALA A 260 6.70 -6.91 -13.92
C ALA A 260 6.65 -7.97 -15.05
N TYR A 261 7.76 -8.68 -15.30
CA TYR A 261 7.87 -9.70 -16.34
C TYR A 261 7.68 -11.14 -15.82
N LYS A 262 7.36 -11.31 -14.55
CA LYS A 262 7.13 -12.62 -13.94
C LYS A 262 5.65 -12.99 -13.93
#